data_2c2961b82900281ce7841c729a0f3976
#
_entry.id   2c2961b82900281ce7841c729a0f3976
#
_cell.length_a   1.000
_cell.length_b   1.000
_cell.length_c   1.000
_cell.angle_alpha   90.00
_cell.angle_beta   90.00
_cell.angle_gamma   90.00
#
_symmetry.space_group_name_H-M   'P 1'
#
loop_
_entity.id
_entity.type
_entity.pdbx_description
1 polymer ?
#
loop_
_entity_poly.entity_id
_entity_poly.type
_entity_poly.pdbx_seq_one_letter_code
_entity_poly.pdbx_strand_id
1 'polypeptide(L)'
;MDMATASLAPAPAFEEPISDESGKPHLRGCPVSFAKLKALLAADLYRYAGRVGFGAFAKHYAFTPGYKYTVLMRTAGWLKLKPAKAFGLYPFAKWMLLRARYKYGFAIPEYMEIGPGLFLNRFGGFYFHGDTVLGSNVNITHGVVLGYMNRGSRRGAPVIGDRTFLGSGAKVIGGIHVGTEAAIGANAVVTKDVPERGVVGGIPAKLLSDQGSDGYINRLAPPELLAACEGALYGSYAAKSA
;
A
#
# COMPACT_ATOMS: atom_id res chain seq x y z
N MET A 1 33.63 28.80 -26.64
CA MET A 1 32.19 28.55 -26.39
C MET A 1 32.11 27.64 -25.18
N ASP A 2 32.14 28.28 -23.99
CA ASP A 2 32.24 27.59 -22.72
C ASP A 2 30.90 26.95 -22.36
N MET A 3 30.88 25.64 -22.36
CA MET A 3 29.79 24.91 -21.70
C MET A 3 30.06 24.92 -20.20
N ALA A 4 29.45 25.86 -19.51
CA ALA A 4 29.46 25.91 -18.05
C ALA A 4 28.90 24.59 -17.49
N THR A 5 29.75 23.85 -16.82
CA THR A 5 29.36 22.67 -15.99
C THR A 5 28.52 23.19 -14.85
N ALA A 6 27.18 23.14 -15.03
CA ALA A 6 26.25 23.33 -13.92
C ALA A 6 26.47 22.18 -12.92
N SER A 7 27.09 22.50 -11.80
CA SER A 7 27.16 21.60 -10.64
C SER A 7 25.74 21.25 -10.22
N LEU A 8 25.30 20.05 -10.56
CA LEU A 8 24.08 19.48 -10.00
C LEU A 8 24.34 19.29 -8.50
N ALA A 9 23.66 20.09 -7.68
CA ALA A 9 23.60 19.83 -6.24
C ALA A 9 23.15 18.37 -6.02
N PRO A 10 23.77 17.64 -5.08
CA PRO A 10 23.37 16.26 -4.80
C PRO A 10 21.88 16.26 -4.48
N ALA A 11 21.15 15.35 -5.14
CA ALA A 11 19.74 15.14 -4.84
C ALA A 11 19.60 14.87 -3.33
N PRO A 12 18.67 15.53 -2.63
CA PRO A 12 18.47 15.25 -1.21
C PRO A 12 18.20 13.76 -1.03
N ALA A 13 18.89 13.16 -0.05
CA ALA A 13 18.66 11.77 0.31
C ALA A 13 17.16 11.55 0.49
N PHE A 14 16.63 10.49 -0.14
CA PHE A 14 15.23 10.11 -0.10
C PHE A 14 14.87 9.61 1.32
N GLU A 15 14.82 10.50 2.27
CA GLU A 15 14.11 10.27 3.52
C GLU A 15 12.68 10.78 3.32
N GLU A 16 11.73 9.83 3.34
CA GLU A 16 10.32 10.21 3.41
C GLU A 16 10.13 11.15 4.61
N PRO A 17 9.45 12.29 4.46
CA PRO A 17 9.30 13.22 5.55
C PRO A 17 8.64 12.51 6.74
N ILE A 18 9.26 12.64 7.92
CA ILE A 18 8.79 12.03 9.18
C ILE A 18 7.42 12.64 9.59
N SER A 19 7.07 13.79 9.03
CA SER A 19 5.85 14.55 9.31
C SER A 19 5.20 15.04 8.01
N ASP A 20 3.90 15.26 8.05
CA ASP A 20 3.15 15.90 6.98
C ASP A 20 3.53 17.40 6.84
N GLU A 21 2.96 18.08 5.82
CA GLU A 21 3.20 19.52 5.57
C GLU A 21 2.81 20.43 6.77
N SER A 22 2.04 19.92 7.74
CA SER A 22 1.67 20.61 8.98
C SER A 22 2.61 20.32 10.16
N GLY A 23 3.69 19.58 9.95
CA GLY A 23 4.64 19.16 10.98
C GLY A 23 4.12 18.04 11.88
N LYS A 24 2.98 17.43 11.58
CA LYS A 24 2.44 16.30 12.35
C LYS A 24 3.01 14.97 11.85
N PRO A 25 3.31 14.03 12.77
CA PRO A 25 3.83 12.74 12.36
C PRO A 25 2.83 11.98 11.48
N HIS A 26 3.32 11.32 10.44
CA HIS A 26 2.49 10.47 9.59
C HIS A 26 1.90 9.30 10.38
N LEU A 27 0.60 9.30 10.60
CA LEU A 27 -0.13 8.29 11.38
C LEU A 27 -1.34 7.72 10.62
N ARG A 28 -1.68 8.28 9.47
CA ARG A 28 -2.95 8.08 8.78
C ARG A 28 -3.39 6.64 8.61
N GLY A 29 -2.52 5.74 8.23
CA GLY A 29 -2.82 4.33 8.00
C GLY A 29 -2.63 3.42 9.21
N CYS A 30 -2.39 3.97 10.40
CA CYS A 30 -2.08 3.16 11.58
C CYS A 30 -3.36 2.57 12.22
N PRO A 31 -3.41 1.26 12.56
CA PRO A 31 -4.55 0.66 13.24
C PRO A 31 -4.82 1.29 14.62
N VAL A 32 -6.06 1.74 14.86
CA VAL A 32 -6.41 2.52 16.07
C VAL A 32 -6.44 1.69 17.36
N SER A 33 -6.70 0.38 17.28
CA SER A 33 -6.77 -0.51 18.44
C SER A 33 -6.25 -1.92 18.13
N PHE A 34 -5.99 -2.71 19.18
CA PHE A 34 -5.58 -4.10 18.99
C PHE A 34 -6.70 -4.96 18.36
N ALA A 35 -7.96 -4.67 18.68
CA ALA A 35 -9.10 -5.33 18.05
C ALA A 35 -9.14 -5.05 16.54
N LYS A 36 -8.93 -3.78 16.14
CA LYS A 36 -8.88 -3.37 14.73
C LYS A 36 -7.65 -3.90 14.01
N LEU A 37 -6.49 -3.97 14.68
CA LEU A 37 -5.32 -4.66 14.14
C LEU A 37 -5.64 -6.13 13.83
N LYS A 38 -6.26 -6.86 14.76
CA LYS A 38 -6.65 -8.26 14.53
C LYS A 38 -7.64 -8.41 13.37
N ALA A 39 -8.62 -7.52 13.27
CA ALA A 39 -9.59 -7.53 12.16
C ALA A 39 -8.88 -7.33 10.80
N LEU A 40 -8.00 -6.35 10.68
CA LEU A 40 -7.23 -6.12 9.47
C LEU A 40 -6.36 -7.33 9.10
N LEU A 41 -5.65 -7.91 10.08
CA LEU A 41 -4.82 -9.10 9.84
C LEU A 41 -5.66 -10.33 9.45
N ALA A 42 -6.87 -10.47 9.96
CA ALA A 42 -7.80 -11.53 9.57
C ALA A 42 -8.29 -11.36 8.13
N ALA A 43 -8.67 -10.14 7.72
CA ALA A 43 -9.06 -9.83 6.36
C ALA A 43 -7.91 -10.08 5.37
N ASP A 44 -6.69 -9.62 5.72
CA ASP A 44 -5.49 -9.88 4.90
C ASP A 44 -5.19 -11.38 4.82
N LEU A 45 -5.27 -12.13 5.94
CA LEU A 45 -5.03 -13.57 5.97
C LEU A 45 -5.99 -14.33 5.05
N TYR A 46 -7.26 -13.93 5.05
CA TYR A 46 -8.26 -14.57 4.22
C TYR A 46 -7.88 -14.56 2.73
N ARG A 47 -7.25 -13.47 2.25
CA ARG A 47 -6.77 -13.35 0.88
C ARG A 47 -5.76 -14.44 0.50
N TYR A 48 -4.95 -14.89 1.45
CA TYR A 48 -3.93 -15.93 1.23
C TYR A 48 -4.49 -17.34 1.47
N ALA A 49 -5.24 -17.52 2.54
CA ALA A 49 -5.62 -18.83 3.04
C ALA A 49 -7.04 -19.28 2.66
N GLY A 50 -7.94 -18.33 2.31
CA GLY A 50 -9.38 -18.59 2.13
C GLY A 50 -10.10 -18.90 3.44
N ARG A 51 -9.43 -18.74 4.58
CA ARG A 51 -9.97 -18.97 5.93
C ARG A 51 -9.17 -18.18 6.97
N VAL A 52 -9.80 -17.94 8.12
CA VAL A 52 -9.15 -17.32 9.28
C VAL A 52 -8.93 -18.40 10.35
N GLY A 53 -7.79 -18.35 11.04
CA GLY A 53 -7.46 -19.26 12.13
C GLY A 53 -5.98 -19.33 12.43
N PHE A 54 -5.64 -19.79 13.65
CA PHE A 54 -4.24 -19.82 14.11
C PHE A 54 -3.31 -20.64 13.21
N GLY A 55 -3.74 -21.81 12.75
CA GLY A 55 -2.91 -22.65 11.86
C GLY A 55 -2.65 -21.99 10.50
N ALA A 56 -3.65 -21.30 9.92
CA ALA A 56 -3.48 -20.53 8.71
C ALA A 56 -2.52 -19.34 8.94
N PHE A 57 -2.71 -18.62 10.05
CA PHE A 57 -1.82 -17.52 10.45
C PHE A 57 -0.37 -18.00 10.58
N ALA A 58 -0.12 -19.03 11.37
CA ALA A 58 1.22 -19.55 11.60
C ALA A 58 1.90 -19.98 10.29
N LYS A 59 1.17 -20.72 9.44
CA LYS A 59 1.66 -21.15 8.12
C LYS A 59 2.06 -19.95 7.24
N HIS A 60 1.16 -19.00 7.06
CA HIS A 60 1.42 -17.88 6.15
C HIS A 60 2.41 -16.87 6.73
N TYR A 61 2.43 -16.68 8.05
CA TYR A 61 3.47 -15.87 8.70
C TYR A 61 4.86 -16.50 8.54
N ALA A 62 4.99 -17.81 8.60
CA ALA A 62 6.27 -18.50 8.43
C ALA A 62 6.76 -18.49 6.97
N PHE A 63 5.88 -18.83 6.02
CA PHE A 63 6.27 -19.22 4.67
C PHE A 63 5.83 -18.26 3.57
N THR A 64 5.02 -17.22 3.86
CA THR A 64 4.53 -16.29 2.84
C THR A 64 5.08 -14.88 3.09
N PRO A 65 6.13 -14.44 2.34
CA PRO A 65 6.77 -13.14 2.56
C PRO A 65 5.81 -11.96 2.55
N GLY A 66 4.84 -11.92 1.61
CA GLY A 66 3.84 -10.86 1.52
C GLY A 66 3.00 -10.73 2.79
N TYR A 67 2.44 -11.85 3.29
CA TYR A 67 1.65 -11.84 4.51
C TYR A 67 2.51 -11.49 5.74
N LYS A 68 3.69 -12.07 5.85
CA LYS A 68 4.63 -11.76 6.94
C LYS A 68 4.96 -10.27 7.01
N TYR A 69 5.23 -9.66 5.85
CA TYR A 69 5.49 -8.23 5.76
C TYR A 69 4.27 -7.41 6.20
N THR A 70 3.07 -7.76 5.73
CA THR A 70 1.81 -7.11 6.12
C THR A 70 1.58 -7.17 7.63
N VAL A 71 1.83 -8.31 8.28
CA VAL A 71 1.73 -8.46 9.74
C VAL A 71 2.70 -7.52 10.45
N LEU A 72 3.97 -7.48 10.04
CA LEU A 72 4.99 -6.61 10.64
C LEU A 72 4.63 -5.13 10.45
N MET A 73 4.20 -4.75 9.24
CA MET A 73 3.84 -3.38 8.89
C MET A 73 2.64 -2.89 9.72
N ARG A 74 1.52 -3.64 9.74
CA ARG A 74 0.33 -3.26 10.51
C ARG A 74 0.60 -3.24 12.01
N THR A 75 1.41 -4.19 12.52
CA THR A 75 1.81 -4.22 13.95
C THR A 75 2.67 -3.01 14.31
N ALA A 76 3.65 -2.65 13.48
CA ALA A 76 4.47 -1.46 13.69
C ALA A 76 3.61 -0.18 13.66
N GLY A 77 2.67 -0.07 12.73
CA GLY A 77 1.72 1.05 12.67
C GLY A 77 0.86 1.16 13.93
N TRP A 78 0.31 0.04 14.42
CA TRP A 78 -0.45 0.03 15.67
C TRP A 78 0.39 0.47 16.87
N LEU A 79 1.62 -0.03 17.00
CA LEU A 79 2.53 0.35 18.08
C LEU A 79 2.93 1.82 18.00
N LYS A 80 3.04 2.39 16.80
CA LYS A 80 3.36 3.81 16.57
C LYS A 80 2.32 4.74 17.19
N LEU A 81 1.04 4.33 17.25
CA LEU A 81 -0.02 5.10 17.92
C LEU A 81 0.03 5.02 19.44
N LYS A 82 0.77 4.09 20.00
CA LYS A 82 0.85 3.91 21.45
C LYS A 82 1.93 4.82 22.02
N PRO A 83 1.53 5.85 22.79
CA PRO A 83 2.48 6.75 23.37
C PRO A 83 3.52 5.98 24.17
N ALA A 84 4.61 6.52 24.51
CA ALA A 84 5.72 6.12 25.41
C ALA A 84 6.02 4.60 25.62
N LYS A 85 5.12 3.92 25.32
CA LYS A 85 4.83 2.68 25.42
C LYS A 85 5.29 1.64 24.82
N ALA A 86 5.30 1.85 23.95
CA ALA A 86 6.01 0.87 23.34
C ALA A 86 7.46 0.90 23.76
N PHE A 87 7.76 1.23 24.95
CA PHE A 87 9.06 1.25 25.54
C PHE A 87 9.86 0.05 25.04
N GLY A 88 10.59 0.24 23.92
CA GLY A 88 11.28 -0.82 23.20
C GLY A 88 10.44 -1.66 22.22
N LEU A 89 9.11 -1.73 22.30
CA LEU A 89 8.31 -2.56 21.39
C LEU A 89 8.17 -1.95 19.99
N TYR A 90 7.92 -0.64 19.89
CA TYR A 90 7.86 0.01 18.57
C TYR A 90 9.23 0.04 17.88
N PRO A 91 10.32 0.47 18.51
CA PRO A 91 11.65 0.39 17.90
C PRO A 91 12.01 -1.04 17.45
N PHE A 92 11.68 -2.04 18.25
CA PHE A 92 11.90 -3.44 17.88
C PHE A 92 11.04 -3.88 16.68
N ALA A 93 9.76 -3.55 16.68
CA ALA A 93 8.87 -3.84 15.56
C ALA A 93 9.32 -3.10 14.28
N LYS A 94 9.75 -1.85 14.40
CA LYS A 94 10.30 -1.05 13.30
C LYS A 94 11.58 -1.66 12.76
N TRP A 95 12.47 -2.12 13.64
CA TRP A 95 13.69 -2.82 13.22
C TRP A 95 13.38 -4.13 12.48
N MET A 96 12.42 -4.92 12.99
CA MET A 96 11.97 -6.13 12.27
C MET A 96 11.37 -5.81 10.91
N LEU A 97 10.55 -4.76 10.83
CA LEU A 97 9.98 -4.28 9.57
C LEU A 97 11.08 -3.84 8.60
N LEU A 98 12.08 -3.09 9.08
CA LEU A 98 13.21 -2.65 8.28
C LEU A 98 14.01 -3.83 7.71
N ARG A 99 14.30 -4.84 8.54
CA ARG A 99 14.94 -6.09 8.06
C ARG A 99 14.08 -6.79 7.00
N ALA A 100 12.76 -6.81 7.19
CA ALA A 100 11.86 -7.41 6.20
C ALA A 100 11.81 -6.59 4.90
N ARG A 101 11.88 -5.25 4.97
CA ARG A 101 12.01 -4.36 3.80
C ARG A 101 13.21 -4.75 2.93
N TYR A 102 14.39 -4.83 3.54
CA TYR A 102 15.61 -5.21 2.81
C TYR A 102 15.59 -6.66 2.33
N LYS A 103 15.11 -7.58 3.18
CA LYS A 103 15.09 -9.01 2.83
C LYS A 103 14.16 -9.34 1.67
N TYR A 104 12.99 -8.69 1.61
CA TYR A 104 11.96 -9.01 0.63
C TYR A 104 11.83 -7.97 -0.48
N GLY A 105 12.54 -6.84 -0.38
CA GLY A 105 12.42 -5.74 -1.33
C GLY A 105 11.06 -5.04 -1.28
N PHE A 106 10.48 -4.87 -0.09
CA PHE A 106 9.21 -4.18 0.13
C PHE A 106 9.44 -2.82 0.78
N ALA A 107 9.27 -1.74 0.04
CA ALA A 107 9.35 -0.39 0.56
C ALA A 107 7.93 0.18 0.74
N ILE A 108 7.21 -0.30 1.75
CA ILE A 108 5.85 0.14 2.10
C ILE A 108 5.89 0.66 3.54
N PRO A 109 5.59 1.96 3.77
CA PRO A 109 5.59 2.55 5.10
C PRO A 109 4.47 2.00 6.00
N GLU A 110 4.73 1.86 7.31
CA GLU A 110 3.75 1.37 8.28
C GLU A 110 2.58 2.33 8.54
N TYR A 111 2.73 3.59 8.16
CA TYR A 111 1.71 4.64 8.32
C TYR A 111 0.87 4.87 7.05
N MET A 112 1.19 4.19 5.96
CA MET A 112 0.45 4.31 4.72
C MET A 112 -0.98 3.82 4.89
N GLU A 113 -1.96 4.54 4.31
CA GLU A 113 -3.35 4.14 4.36
C GLU A 113 -3.62 2.97 3.42
N ILE A 114 -3.87 1.80 4.02
CA ILE A 114 -4.10 0.56 3.29
C ILE A 114 -5.35 -0.12 3.87
N GLY A 115 -6.38 -0.23 3.06
CA GLY A 115 -7.62 -0.91 3.42
C GLY A 115 -7.43 -2.40 3.78
N PRO A 116 -8.48 -3.06 4.27
CA PRO A 116 -8.45 -4.48 4.61
C PRO A 116 -8.35 -5.36 3.36
N GLY A 117 -7.79 -6.55 3.52
CA GLY A 117 -7.68 -7.53 2.42
C GLY A 117 -6.53 -7.24 1.46
N LEU A 118 -5.44 -6.66 1.93
CA LEU A 118 -4.23 -6.48 1.13
C LEU A 118 -3.62 -7.82 0.73
N PHE A 119 -3.35 -7.98 -0.56
CA PHE A 119 -2.66 -9.15 -1.09
C PHE A 119 -1.40 -8.76 -1.87
N LEU A 120 -0.23 -9.01 -1.26
CA LEU A 120 1.08 -8.84 -1.90
C LEU A 120 1.49 -10.18 -2.51
N ASN A 121 1.33 -10.30 -3.82
CA ASN A 121 1.67 -11.52 -4.54
C ASN A 121 3.14 -11.52 -4.94
N ARG A 122 3.89 -12.49 -4.45
CA ARG A 122 5.34 -12.61 -4.64
C ARG A 122 6.13 -11.59 -3.82
N PHE A 123 7.43 -11.48 -4.05
CA PHE A 123 8.32 -10.55 -3.34
C PHE A 123 9.25 -9.85 -4.34
N GLY A 124 9.77 -8.71 -3.92
CA GLY A 124 10.73 -7.92 -4.69
C GLY A 124 10.15 -6.70 -5.41
N GLY A 125 10.85 -5.58 -5.23
CA GLY A 125 10.66 -4.37 -6.03
C GLY A 125 9.41 -3.54 -5.75
N PHE A 126 8.74 -3.71 -4.60
CA PHE A 126 7.64 -2.82 -4.23
C PHE A 126 8.19 -1.50 -3.69
N TYR A 127 7.71 -0.41 -4.26
CA TYR A 127 7.96 0.92 -3.72
C TYR A 127 6.65 1.71 -3.68
N PHE A 128 6.20 2.08 -2.48
CA PHE A 128 4.98 2.87 -2.30
C PHE A 128 5.31 4.14 -1.53
N HIS A 129 4.94 5.28 -2.09
CA HIS A 129 5.05 6.55 -1.39
C HIS A 129 4.05 6.59 -0.23
N GLY A 130 4.45 7.18 0.90
CA GLY A 130 3.65 7.17 2.12
C GLY A 130 2.28 7.83 2.03
N ASP A 131 2.10 8.78 1.11
CA ASP A 131 0.82 9.46 0.87
C ASP A 131 -0.14 8.67 -0.04
N THR A 132 0.30 7.56 -0.59
CA THR A 132 -0.57 6.68 -1.38
C THR A 132 -1.70 6.14 -0.51
N VAL A 133 -2.90 6.04 -1.10
CA VAL A 133 -4.06 5.39 -0.48
C VAL A 133 -4.39 4.13 -1.26
N LEU A 134 -4.55 3.03 -0.56
CA LEU A 134 -5.07 1.77 -1.11
C LEU A 134 -6.42 1.43 -0.48
N GLY A 135 -7.38 1.13 -1.30
CA GLY A 135 -8.68 0.61 -0.90
C GLY A 135 -8.63 -0.82 -0.37
N SER A 136 -9.79 -1.44 -0.27
CA SER A 136 -9.96 -2.81 0.23
C SER A 136 -9.73 -3.84 -0.87
N ASN A 137 -9.25 -5.03 -0.49
CA ASN A 137 -9.06 -6.16 -1.40
C ASN A 137 -8.15 -5.90 -2.61
N VAL A 138 -7.21 -4.98 -2.48
CA VAL A 138 -6.25 -4.67 -3.56
C VAL A 138 -5.27 -5.82 -3.73
N ASN A 139 -5.05 -6.21 -4.99
CA ASN A 139 -4.12 -7.26 -5.39
C ASN A 139 -2.90 -6.67 -6.09
N ILE A 140 -1.73 -6.86 -5.51
CA ILE A 140 -0.50 -6.24 -6.00
C ILE A 140 0.54 -7.31 -6.31
N THR A 141 1.05 -7.28 -7.53
CA THR A 141 2.12 -8.18 -7.96
C THR A 141 3.49 -7.51 -7.86
N HIS A 142 4.58 -8.28 -7.95
CA HIS A 142 5.93 -7.78 -7.75
C HIS A 142 6.31 -6.62 -8.69
N GLY A 143 7.25 -5.78 -8.23
CA GLY A 143 7.80 -4.69 -9.03
C GLY A 143 6.89 -3.47 -9.19
N VAL A 144 5.76 -3.42 -8.48
CA VAL A 144 4.84 -2.28 -8.54
C VAL A 144 5.42 -1.07 -7.83
N VAL A 145 5.32 0.08 -8.50
CA VAL A 145 5.72 1.38 -7.96
C VAL A 145 4.50 2.30 -7.88
N LEU A 146 4.21 2.81 -6.69
CA LEU A 146 3.22 3.86 -6.46
C LEU A 146 3.97 5.12 -6.05
N GLY A 147 4.14 6.02 -7.02
CA GLY A 147 5.06 7.14 -6.93
C GLY A 147 4.39 8.50 -6.75
N TYR A 148 5.05 9.39 -6.03
CA TYR A 148 4.65 10.78 -5.88
C TYR A 148 5.16 11.61 -7.07
N MET A 149 4.36 12.55 -7.55
CA MET A 149 4.74 13.54 -8.55
C MET A 149 4.88 14.92 -7.88
N ASN A 150 6.07 15.51 -8.01
CA ASN A 150 6.38 16.77 -7.34
C ASN A 150 5.94 18.02 -8.11
N ARG A 151 5.56 17.89 -9.40
CA ARG A 151 5.32 19.02 -10.31
C ARG A 151 4.00 18.88 -11.07
N GLY A 152 3.50 20.03 -11.53
CA GLY A 152 2.33 20.10 -12.41
C GLY A 152 1.00 19.93 -11.70
N SER A 153 -0.08 19.86 -12.47
CA SER A 153 -1.46 19.78 -11.99
C SER A 153 -1.80 18.46 -11.28
N ARG A 154 -0.95 17.45 -11.42
CA ARG A 154 -1.10 16.13 -10.79
C ARG A 154 -0.06 15.88 -9.70
N ARG A 155 0.35 16.95 -9.01
CA ARG A 155 1.20 16.83 -7.83
C ARG A 155 0.48 15.97 -6.79
N GLY A 156 1.16 14.96 -6.24
CA GLY A 156 0.61 14.08 -5.22
C GLY A 156 0.95 12.62 -5.45
N ALA A 157 0.42 11.76 -4.61
CA ALA A 157 0.50 10.31 -4.69
C ALA A 157 -0.84 9.70 -5.16
N PRO A 158 -0.84 8.49 -5.74
CA PRO A 158 -2.04 7.90 -6.28
C PRO A 158 -3.00 7.41 -5.18
N VAL A 159 -4.30 7.48 -5.49
CA VAL A 159 -5.39 6.87 -4.74
C VAL A 159 -5.91 5.69 -5.54
N ILE A 160 -5.82 4.50 -4.97
CA ILE A 160 -6.21 3.24 -5.61
C ILE A 160 -7.51 2.74 -4.98
N GLY A 161 -8.52 2.55 -5.81
CA GLY A 161 -9.84 2.07 -5.39
C GLY A 161 -9.86 0.61 -4.94
N ASP A 162 -11.01 0.19 -4.44
CA ASP A 162 -11.25 -1.16 -3.95
C ASP A 162 -11.14 -2.19 -5.09
N ARG A 163 -10.78 -3.42 -4.71
CA ARG A 163 -10.72 -4.56 -5.65
C ARG A 163 -9.91 -4.27 -6.92
N THR A 164 -8.88 -3.43 -6.82
CA THR A 164 -7.99 -3.10 -7.93
C THR A 164 -6.89 -4.15 -8.07
N PHE A 165 -6.57 -4.52 -9.31
CA PHE A 165 -5.45 -5.39 -9.66
C PHE A 165 -4.29 -4.57 -10.23
N LEU A 166 -3.10 -4.69 -9.62
CA LEU A 166 -1.87 -4.07 -10.10
C LEU A 166 -0.92 -5.14 -10.63
N GLY A 167 -0.77 -5.17 -11.95
CA GLY A 167 0.08 -6.13 -12.68
C GLY A 167 1.57 -5.94 -12.41
N SER A 168 2.37 -6.98 -12.65
CA SER A 168 3.80 -7.00 -12.38
C SER A 168 4.53 -5.84 -13.05
N GLY A 169 5.34 -5.12 -12.27
CA GLY A 169 6.12 -3.99 -12.80
C GLY A 169 5.33 -2.73 -13.12
N ALA A 170 4.03 -2.70 -12.85
CA ALA A 170 3.20 -1.51 -13.10
C ALA A 170 3.70 -0.31 -12.28
N LYS A 171 3.65 0.87 -12.88
CA LYS A 171 4.03 2.14 -12.26
C LYS A 171 2.84 3.08 -12.32
N VAL A 172 2.36 3.50 -11.16
CA VAL A 172 1.25 4.45 -11.02
C VAL A 172 1.81 5.69 -10.33
N ILE A 173 1.85 6.82 -11.03
CA ILE A 173 2.64 7.98 -10.61
C ILE A 173 1.79 9.25 -10.65
N GLY A 174 1.82 9.98 -9.54
CA GLY A 174 1.16 11.28 -9.39
C GLY A 174 -0.15 11.21 -8.62
N GLY A 175 -0.71 12.39 -8.32
CA GLY A 175 -2.01 12.56 -7.68
C GLY A 175 -3.13 12.21 -8.66
N ILE A 176 -3.31 10.92 -8.91
CA ILE A 176 -4.31 10.35 -9.81
C ILE A 176 -5.19 9.34 -9.09
N HIS A 177 -6.38 9.13 -9.60
CA HIS A 177 -7.34 8.17 -9.09
C HIS A 177 -7.40 6.95 -10.00
N VAL A 178 -7.25 5.78 -9.41
CA VAL A 178 -7.53 4.49 -10.05
C VAL A 178 -8.85 3.98 -9.48
N GLY A 179 -9.86 3.88 -10.33
CA GLY A 179 -11.23 3.53 -9.94
C GLY A 179 -11.34 2.14 -9.35
N THR A 180 -12.41 1.91 -8.62
CA THR A 180 -12.76 0.59 -8.04
C THR A 180 -12.83 -0.47 -9.15
N GLU A 181 -12.38 -1.69 -8.84
CA GLU A 181 -12.35 -2.81 -9.78
C GLU A 181 -11.50 -2.58 -11.04
N ALA A 182 -10.64 -1.59 -11.08
CA ALA A 182 -9.75 -1.39 -12.21
C ALA A 182 -8.63 -2.44 -12.26
N ALA A 183 -8.07 -2.67 -13.45
CA ALA A 183 -6.92 -3.54 -13.65
C ALA A 183 -5.80 -2.82 -14.40
N ILE A 184 -4.61 -2.79 -13.82
CA ILE A 184 -3.41 -2.23 -14.42
C ILE A 184 -2.57 -3.36 -14.97
N GLY A 185 -2.34 -3.34 -16.28
CA GLY A 185 -1.54 -4.35 -16.97
C GLY A 185 -0.08 -4.36 -16.53
N ALA A 186 0.61 -5.48 -16.79
CA ALA A 186 2.03 -5.62 -16.46
C ALA A 186 2.87 -4.56 -17.18
N ASN A 187 3.84 -3.99 -16.45
CA ASN A 187 4.73 -2.93 -16.94
C ASN A 187 4.05 -1.66 -17.46
N ALA A 188 2.76 -1.47 -17.20
CA ALA A 188 2.07 -0.25 -17.58
C ALA A 188 2.59 0.96 -16.78
N VAL A 189 2.65 2.12 -17.43
CA VAL A 189 2.99 3.41 -16.78
C VAL A 189 1.76 4.31 -16.81
N VAL A 190 1.10 4.39 -15.66
CA VAL A 190 -0.15 5.13 -15.46
C VAL A 190 0.15 6.48 -14.86
N THR A 191 -0.21 7.55 -15.59
CA THR A 191 -0.03 8.95 -15.18
C THR A 191 -1.30 9.78 -15.31
N LYS A 192 -2.43 9.11 -15.57
CA LYS A 192 -3.77 9.71 -15.68
C LYS A 192 -4.76 8.86 -14.91
N ASP A 193 -5.89 9.47 -14.55
CA ASP A 193 -6.96 8.76 -13.88
C ASP A 193 -7.43 7.56 -14.71
N VAL A 194 -7.79 6.49 -13.99
CA VAL A 194 -8.35 5.27 -14.57
C VAL A 194 -9.79 5.16 -14.11
N PRO A 195 -10.76 5.02 -15.01
CA PRO A 195 -12.15 4.90 -14.62
C PRO A 195 -12.40 3.62 -13.83
N GLU A 196 -13.53 3.58 -13.12
CA GLU A 196 -14.02 2.36 -12.49
C GLU A 196 -14.12 1.24 -13.53
N ARG A 197 -13.69 0.01 -13.15
CA ARG A 197 -13.59 -1.17 -14.01
C ARG A 197 -12.69 -1.00 -15.25
N GLY A 198 -11.95 0.10 -15.35
CA GLY A 198 -11.04 0.33 -16.46
C GLY A 198 -9.87 -0.65 -16.45
N VAL A 199 -9.59 -1.31 -17.56
CA VAL A 199 -8.39 -2.10 -17.80
C VAL A 199 -7.43 -1.27 -18.62
N VAL A 200 -6.24 -0.95 -18.08
CA VAL A 200 -5.27 -0.11 -18.76
C VAL A 200 -3.93 -0.81 -18.91
N GLY A 201 -3.21 -0.50 -19.99
CA GLY A 201 -1.90 -1.08 -20.27
C GLY A 201 -1.05 -0.21 -21.20
N GLY A 202 0.24 -0.50 -21.26
CA GLY A 202 1.21 0.18 -22.13
C GLY A 202 1.95 1.35 -21.49
N ILE A 203 2.81 2.02 -22.26
CA ILE A 203 3.67 3.15 -21.87
C ILE A 203 3.55 4.25 -22.94
N PRO A 204 2.84 5.37 -22.68
CA PRO A 204 1.96 5.60 -21.54
C PRO A 204 0.73 4.68 -21.56
N ALA A 205 0.16 4.39 -20.38
CA ALA A 205 -1.00 3.51 -20.27
C ALA A 205 -2.22 4.10 -20.98
N LYS A 206 -2.94 3.24 -21.70
CA LYS A 206 -4.19 3.55 -22.38
C LYS A 206 -5.28 2.58 -21.94
N LEU A 207 -6.53 3.01 -21.99
CA LEU A 207 -7.68 2.17 -21.73
C LEU A 207 -7.76 1.08 -22.82
N LEU A 208 -7.83 -0.18 -22.39
CA LEU A 208 -7.92 -1.36 -23.26
C LEU A 208 -9.35 -1.96 -23.25
N SER A 209 -10.01 -1.96 -22.09
CA SER A 209 -11.39 -2.42 -21.92
C SER A 209 -11.99 -1.89 -20.62
N ASP A 210 -13.26 -2.18 -20.38
CA ASP A 210 -14.05 -1.86 -19.19
C ASP A 210 -14.46 -3.12 -18.38
N GLN A 211 -13.82 -4.24 -18.63
CA GLN A 211 -14.15 -5.52 -17.98
C GLN A 211 -13.68 -5.60 -16.52
N GLY A 212 -12.81 -4.70 -16.10
CA GLY A 212 -12.37 -4.60 -14.74
C GLY A 212 -11.32 -5.65 -14.34
N SER A 213 -11.20 -5.83 -13.03
CA SER A 213 -10.27 -6.78 -12.41
C SER A 213 -10.85 -8.19 -12.26
N ASP A 214 -12.00 -8.47 -12.83
CA ASP A 214 -12.65 -9.77 -12.75
C ASP A 214 -11.73 -10.88 -13.31
N GLY A 215 -11.62 -11.98 -12.58
CA GLY A 215 -10.70 -13.08 -12.92
C GLY A 215 -9.24 -12.88 -12.52
N TYR A 216 -8.81 -11.65 -12.21
CA TYR A 216 -7.44 -11.39 -11.71
C TYR A 216 -7.34 -11.45 -10.19
N ILE A 217 -8.44 -11.22 -9.48
CA ILE A 217 -8.46 -11.18 -8.02
C ILE A 217 -9.19 -12.41 -7.47
N ASN A 218 -8.43 -13.26 -6.79
CA ASN A 218 -8.95 -14.44 -6.14
C ASN A 218 -9.22 -14.17 -4.65
N ARG A 219 -10.25 -14.81 -4.09
CA ARG A 219 -10.51 -14.86 -2.65
C ARG A 219 -10.66 -13.48 -2.02
N LEU A 220 -11.64 -12.71 -2.43
CA LEU A 220 -12.01 -11.45 -1.77
C LEU A 220 -12.32 -11.71 -0.28
N ALA A 221 -11.84 -10.83 0.60
CA ALA A 221 -12.25 -10.86 2.00
C ALA A 221 -13.77 -10.64 2.07
N PRO A 222 -14.50 -11.51 2.78
CA PRO A 222 -15.96 -11.46 2.81
C PRO A 222 -16.48 -10.21 3.56
N PRO A 223 -17.73 -9.80 3.31
CA PRO A 223 -18.30 -8.58 3.87
C PRO A 223 -18.19 -8.48 5.39
N GLU A 224 -18.33 -9.59 6.11
CA GLU A 224 -18.26 -9.63 7.57
C GLU A 224 -16.87 -9.26 8.09
N LEU A 225 -15.82 -9.70 7.39
CA LEU A 225 -14.44 -9.32 7.75
C LEU A 225 -14.16 -7.86 7.39
N LEU A 226 -14.71 -7.35 6.31
CA LEU A 226 -14.58 -5.94 5.92
C LEU A 226 -15.30 -5.03 6.92
N ALA A 227 -16.54 -5.36 7.30
CA ALA A 227 -17.32 -4.63 8.31
C ALA A 227 -16.60 -4.58 9.67
N ALA A 228 -15.95 -5.65 10.10
CA ALA A 228 -15.14 -5.66 11.31
C ALA A 228 -13.96 -4.66 11.25
N CYS A 229 -13.52 -4.28 10.05
CA CYS A 229 -12.45 -3.34 9.81
C CYS A 229 -12.90 -1.87 9.70
N GLU A 230 -14.20 -1.57 9.72
CA GLU A 230 -14.69 -0.19 9.67
C GLU A 230 -14.08 0.65 10.79
N GLY A 231 -13.63 1.87 10.45
CA GLY A 231 -12.93 2.75 11.39
C GLY A 231 -11.61 2.18 11.94
N ALA A 232 -10.99 1.23 11.25
CA ALA A 232 -9.77 0.58 11.74
C ALA A 232 -8.53 1.47 11.65
N LEU A 233 -8.49 2.41 10.72
CA LEU A 233 -7.32 3.24 10.45
C LEU A 233 -7.47 4.65 11.00
N TYR A 234 -6.40 5.16 11.59
CA TYR A 234 -6.35 6.52 12.12
C TYR A 234 -6.37 7.53 10.97
N GLY A 235 -7.29 8.50 11.03
CA GLY A 235 -7.35 9.61 10.07
C GLY A 235 -7.52 9.19 8.61
N SER A 236 -8.21 8.07 8.35
CA SER A 236 -8.45 7.57 7.01
C SER A 236 -9.09 8.63 6.09
N TYR A 237 -8.64 8.69 4.84
CA TYR A 237 -9.19 9.54 3.80
C TYR A 237 -10.66 9.20 3.54
N ALA A 238 -11.01 7.93 3.55
CA ALA A 238 -12.40 7.46 3.37
C ALA A 238 -13.37 8.00 4.44
N ALA A 239 -12.88 8.29 5.66
CA ALA A 239 -13.68 8.86 6.73
C ALA A 239 -13.96 10.37 6.55
N LYS A 240 -13.30 11.04 5.60
CA LYS A 240 -13.48 12.47 5.32
C LYS A 240 -14.35 12.74 4.09
N SER A 241 -14.61 11.71 3.29
CA SER A 241 -15.41 11.77 2.06
C SER A 241 -16.82 11.19 2.22
N ALA A 242 -17.20 10.76 3.41
CA ALA A 242 -18.53 10.36 3.83
C ALA A 242 -19.16 11.48 4.71
#